data_08848fa137f991a2a4633759850cb7d9
#
_entry.id   08848fa137f991a2a4633759850cb7d9
#
_cell.length_a   1.000
_cell.length_b   1.000
_cell.length_c   1.000
_cell.angle_alpha   90.00
_cell.angle_beta   90.00
_cell.angle_gamma   90.00
#
_symmetry.space_group_name_H-M   'P 1'
#
loop_
_entity.id
_entity.type
_entity.pdbx_description
1 polymer ?
#
loop_
_entity_poly.entity_id
_entity_poly.type
_entity_poly.pdbx_seq_one_letter_code
_entity_poly.pdbx_strand_id
1 'polypeptide(L)'
;MYPGIGWVVWRSKEALPEDLIFWVSYLGGEEATMAINFSRSASQIVGQYYVLMRNGFEGFKEIQERTLDVARYLAAELKEMGIFEIYEDASHIPIVCWGLKDDADVEWSLYDLSDRLRMSGWLVPAYPMPADMQDTTVQRVVARADFSMQLCIKLVEDMKKEMDTLNKAKFVTGNTQGVIQTGFNHGGRSAVDKGEKVQTKAKSNQ
;
A
#
# COMPACT_ATOMS: atom_id res chain seq x y z
N MET A 1 -4.06 14.07 -8.10
CA MET A 1 -3.08 15.14 -8.34
C MET A 1 -1.99 14.64 -9.28
N TYR A 2 -1.42 15.52 -10.08
CA TYR A 2 -0.35 15.14 -11.00
C TYR A 2 0.98 15.02 -10.24
N PRO A 3 1.82 14.02 -10.55
CA PRO A 3 3.14 13.88 -9.95
C PRO A 3 4.08 15.04 -10.37
N GLY A 4 5.07 15.33 -9.54
CA GLY A 4 6.09 16.34 -9.81
C GLY A 4 5.83 17.72 -9.23
N ILE A 5 4.71 17.93 -8.55
CA ILE A 5 4.42 19.12 -7.75
C ILE A 5 3.79 18.75 -6.41
N GLY A 6 4.00 19.62 -5.43
CA GLY A 6 3.39 19.52 -4.11
C GLY A 6 3.11 20.90 -3.57
N TRP A 7 2.44 20.95 -2.41
CA TRP A 7 2.15 22.18 -1.70
C TRP A 7 2.83 22.15 -0.34
N VAL A 8 3.50 23.25 0.00
CA VAL A 8 3.97 23.52 1.35
C VAL A 8 3.30 24.82 1.80
N VAL A 9 2.63 24.77 2.93
CA VAL A 9 1.94 25.93 3.50
C VAL A 9 2.57 26.26 4.85
N TRP A 10 3.11 27.44 4.97
CA TRP A 10 3.67 27.97 6.20
C TRP A 10 2.61 28.80 6.93
N ARG A 11 2.54 28.66 8.25
CA ARG A 11 1.57 29.40 9.06
C ARG A 11 1.76 30.91 8.97
N SER A 12 3.02 31.34 8.93
CA SER A 12 3.42 32.72 8.79
C SER A 12 4.79 32.79 8.10
N LYS A 13 5.23 33.98 7.73
CA LYS A 13 6.55 34.20 7.12
C LYS A 13 7.69 33.81 8.05
N GLU A 14 7.53 34.07 9.35
CA GLU A 14 8.53 33.77 10.39
C GLU A 14 8.67 32.26 10.65
N ALA A 15 7.68 31.47 10.25
CA ALA A 15 7.75 30.00 10.35
C ALA A 15 8.59 29.36 9.22
N LEU A 16 8.91 30.12 8.18
CA LEU A 16 9.79 29.67 7.11
C LEU A 16 11.25 29.84 7.55
N PRO A 17 12.04 28.74 7.66
CA PRO A 17 13.46 28.82 7.99
C PRO A 17 14.23 29.58 6.90
N GLU A 18 15.03 30.58 7.27
CA GLU A 18 15.80 31.39 6.32
C GLU A 18 16.88 30.57 5.60
N ASP A 19 17.42 29.54 6.21
CA ASP A 19 18.43 28.64 5.64
C ASP A 19 17.86 27.74 4.51
N LEU A 20 16.55 27.67 4.33
CA LEU A 20 15.91 27.04 3.18
C LEU A 20 15.80 27.96 1.96
N ILE A 21 16.13 29.25 2.10
CA ILE A 21 16.02 30.23 1.03
C ILE A 21 17.41 30.40 0.40
N PHE A 22 17.50 30.08 -0.90
CA PHE A 22 18.71 30.32 -1.69
C PHE A 22 18.53 31.58 -2.52
N TRP A 23 19.53 32.45 -2.47
CA TRP A 23 19.59 33.64 -3.34
C TRP A 23 20.44 33.30 -4.56
N VAL A 24 19.85 33.42 -5.73
CA VAL A 24 20.50 33.11 -7.01
C VAL A 24 20.53 34.36 -7.85
N SER A 25 21.76 34.77 -8.26
CA SER A 25 21.93 35.83 -9.24
C SER A 25 21.71 35.24 -10.65
N TYR A 26 20.56 35.52 -11.24
CA TYR A 26 20.18 35.01 -12.54
C TYR A 26 19.39 36.05 -13.34
N LEU A 27 19.62 36.10 -14.65
CA LEU A 27 18.96 37.03 -15.59
C LEU A 27 19.04 38.52 -15.19
N GLY A 28 20.13 38.94 -14.51
CA GLY A 28 20.37 40.33 -14.16
C GLY A 28 19.74 40.81 -12.87
N GLY A 29 19.25 39.91 -12.01
CA GLY A 29 18.71 40.18 -10.70
C GLY A 29 19.03 39.09 -9.68
N GLU A 30 18.78 39.38 -8.40
CA GLU A 30 18.80 38.38 -7.35
C GLU A 30 17.38 37.86 -7.09
N GLU A 31 17.22 36.54 -7.20
CA GLU A 31 15.94 35.85 -6.96
C GLU A 31 16.07 34.91 -5.77
N ALA A 32 15.09 35.00 -4.86
CA ALA A 32 14.95 34.06 -3.76
C ALA A 32 14.27 32.77 -4.26
N THR A 33 14.89 31.61 -4.03
CA THR A 33 14.32 30.32 -4.38
C THR A 33 14.52 29.32 -3.26
N MET A 34 13.58 28.39 -3.10
CA MET A 34 13.72 27.18 -2.29
C MET A 34 13.84 25.93 -3.18
N ALA A 35 13.90 26.11 -4.49
CA ALA A 35 13.94 25.01 -5.44
C ALA A 35 15.34 24.41 -5.53
N ILE A 36 15.47 23.13 -5.23
CA ILE A 36 16.68 22.35 -5.44
C ILE A 36 16.86 22.00 -6.94
N ASN A 37 15.76 21.99 -7.66
CA ASN A 37 15.70 21.65 -9.07
C ASN A 37 15.68 22.89 -9.94
N PHE A 38 16.37 22.83 -11.08
CA PHE A 38 16.30 23.85 -12.12
C PHE A 38 14.94 23.86 -12.83
N SER A 39 14.84 24.57 -13.96
CA SER A 39 13.60 24.72 -14.74
C SER A 39 12.80 23.44 -14.89
N ARG A 40 11.49 23.53 -14.68
CA ARG A 40 10.54 22.44 -14.79
C ARG A 40 9.39 22.83 -15.69
N SER A 41 8.77 21.82 -16.33
CA SER A 41 7.52 22.05 -17.07
C SER A 41 6.41 22.52 -16.13
N ALA A 42 5.68 23.56 -16.53
CA ALA A 42 4.50 24.04 -15.82
C ALA A 42 3.23 23.21 -16.09
N SER A 43 3.30 22.17 -16.92
CA SER A 43 2.14 21.34 -17.29
C SER A 43 1.41 20.75 -16.09
N GLN A 44 2.15 20.32 -15.06
CA GLN A 44 1.57 19.78 -13.83
C GLN A 44 0.83 20.86 -13.03
N ILE A 45 1.34 22.10 -13.02
CA ILE A 45 0.70 23.23 -12.36
C ILE A 45 -0.62 23.56 -13.05
N VAL A 46 -0.60 23.67 -14.38
CA VAL A 46 -1.80 23.93 -15.20
C VAL A 46 -2.82 22.78 -15.01
N GLY A 47 -2.37 21.53 -15.05
CA GLY A 47 -3.23 20.38 -14.84
C GLY A 47 -3.86 20.38 -13.44
N GLN A 48 -3.11 20.73 -12.40
CA GLN A 48 -3.63 20.85 -11.03
C GLN A 48 -4.65 22.00 -10.92
N TYR A 49 -4.35 23.15 -11.48
CA TYR A 49 -5.27 24.29 -11.53
C TYR A 49 -6.60 23.90 -12.20
N TYR A 50 -6.53 23.22 -13.35
CA TYR A 50 -7.73 22.72 -14.04
C TYR A 50 -8.56 21.79 -13.15
N VAL A 51 -7.94 20.83 -12.48
CA VAL A 51 -8.63 19.89 -11.58
C VAL A 51 -9.29 20.60 -10.42
N LEU A 52 -8.61 21.58 -9.80
CA LEU A 52 -9.16 22.38 -8.71
C LEU A 52 -10.36 23.20 -9.16
N MET A 53 -10.25 23.89 -10.31
CA MET A 53 -11.34 24.71 -10.85
C MET A 53 -12.53 23.89 -11.31
N ARG A 54 -12.29 22.70 -11.92
CA ARG A 54 -13.35 21.83 -12.43
C ARG A 54 -14.19 21.24 -11.30
N ASN A 55 -13.56 20.74 -10.24
CA ASN A 55 -14.29 20.05 -9.16
C ASN A 55 -14.79 21.03 -8.11
N GLY A 56 -14.02 22.07 -7.78
CA GLY A 56 -14.33 22.92 -6.63
C GLY A 56 -14.42 22.13 -5.33
N PHE A 57 -14.96 22.76 -4.30
CA PHE A 57 -15.13 22.09 -2.99
C PHE A 57 -16.12 20.93 -3.05
N GLU A 58 -17.29 21.17 -3.64
CA GLU A 58 -18.36 20.14 -3.69
C GLU A 58 -17.96 18.93 -4.51
N GLY A 59 -17.31 19.11 -5.65
CA GLY A 59 -16.85 17.97 -6.46
C GLY A 59 -15.77 17.14 -5.76
N PHE A 60 -14.86 17.75 -5.01
CA PHE A 60 -13.89 17.00 -4.21
C PHE A 60 -14.56 16.29 -3.04
N LYS A 61 -15.54 16.93 -2.37
CA LYS A 61 -16.31 16.32 -1.30
C LYS A 61 -17.02 15.06 -1.80
N GLU A 62 -17.76 15.16 -2.90
CA GLU A 62 -18.45 14.00 -3.52
C GLU A 62 -17.50 12.86 -3.87
N ILE A 63 -16.33 13.18 -4.45
CA ILE A 63 -15.31 12.17 -4.76
C ILE A 63 -14.83 11.47 -3.47
N GLN A 64 -14.54 12.23 -2.42
CA GLN A 64 -14.05 11.66 -1.16
C GLN A 64 -15.11 10.82 -0.46
N GLU A 65 -16.35 11.30 -0.38
CA GLU A 65 -17.46 10.54 0.20
C GLU A 65 -17.66 9.21 -0.53
N ARG A 66 -17.69 9.23 -1.86
CA ARG A 66 -17.78 8.02 -2.67
C ARG A 66 -16.63 7.04 -2.44
N THR A 67 -15.39 7.51 -2.33
CA THR A 67 -14.24 6.64 -2.06
C THR A 67 -14.30 6.03 -0.66
N LEU A 68 -14.79 6.78 0.33
CA LEU A 68 -15.03 6.28 1.68
C LEU A 68 -16.12 5.20 1.68
N ASP A 69 -17.21 5.40 0.97
CA ASP A 69 -18.30 4.42 0.90
C ASP A 69 -17.84 3.09 0.28
N VAL A 70 -17.03 3.16 -0.79
CA VAL A 70 -16.42 1.97 -1.40
C VAL A 70 -15.49 1.25 -0.43
N ALA A 71 -14.66 1.99 0.30
CA ALA A 71 -13.73 1.40 1.26
C ALA A 71 -14.47 0.79 2.46
N ARG A 72 -15.51 1.46 2.98
CA ARG A 72 -16.36 0.93 4.06
C ARG A 72 -17.10 -0.35 3.66
N TYR A 73 -17.57 -0.40 2.42
CA TYR A 73 -18.15 -1.62 1.88
C TYR A 73 -17.15 -2.77 1.88
N LEU A 74 -15.93 -2.53 1.37
CA LEU A 74 -14.86 -3.54 1.41
C LEU A 74 -14.56 -4.00 2.84
N ALA A 75 -14.42 -3.07 3.77
CA ALA A 75 -14.15 -3.40 5.18
C ALA A 75 -15.26 -4.25 5.81
N ALA A 76 -16.53 -3.94 5.49
CA ALA A 76 -17.69 -4.71 5.96
C ALA A 76 -17.67 -6.15 5.42
N GLU A 77 -17.42 -6.33 4.13
CA GLU A 77 -17.31 -7.65 3.49
C GLU A 77 -16.15 -8.49 4.06
N LEU A 78 -14.99 -7.87 4.30
CA LEU A 78 -13.87 -8.54 4.94
C LEU A 78 -14.18 -8.98 6.38
N LYS A 79 -14.87 -8.14 7.15
CA LYS A 79 -15.34 -8.49 8.50
C LYS A 79 -16.31 -9.68 8.46
N GLU A 80 -17.24 -9.69 7.48
CA GLU A 80 -18.22 -10.77 7.31
C GLU A 80 -17.56 -12.11 6.94
N MET A 81 -16.43 -12.11 6.23
CA MET A 81 -15.67 -13.33 5.93
C MET A 81 -15.14 -14.03 7.19
N GLY A 82 -15.03 -13.33 8.31
CA GLY A 82 -14.76 -13.88 9.64
C GLY A 82 -13.30 -14.24 9.95
N ILE A 83 -12.46 -14.47 8.94
CA ILE A 83 -11.06 -14.91 9.09
C ILE A 83 -10.04 -13.77 9.14
N PHE A 84 -10.47 -12.54 8.88
CA PHE A 84 -9.60 -11.37 8.84
C PHE A 84 -9.69 -10.53 10.11
N GLU A 85 -8.53 -10.06 10.57
CA GLU A 85 -8.37 -8.97 11.52
C GLU A 85 -8.28 -7.65 10.76
N ILE A 86 -9.11 -6.66 11.10
CA ILE A 86 -9.15 -5.38 10.40
C ILE A 86 -8.40 -4.32 11.22
N TYR A 87 -7.29 -3.83 10.68
CA TYR A 87 -6.46 -2.79 11.32
C TYR A 87 -6.90 -1.38 10.94
N GLU A 88 -7.43 -1.18 9.72
CA GLU A 88 -8.02 0.09 9.26
C GLU A 88 -9.29 -0.22 8.46
N ASP A 89 -10.41 0.38 8.85
CA ASP A 89 -11.75 0.07 8.34
C ASP A 89 -12.40 1.21 7.55
N ALA A 90 -11.60 2.16 7.07
CA ALA A 90 -12.05 3.36 6.36
C ALA A 90 -12.94 4.30 7.21
N SER A 91 -12.76 4.34 8.53
CA SER A 91 -13.49 5.27 9.39
C SER A 91 -13.17 6.74 9.09
N HIS A 92 -11.92 7.06 8.73
CA HIS A 92 -11.45 8.43 8.48
C HIS A 92 -10.88 8.67 7.08
N ILE A 93 -10.21 7.68 6.51
CA ILE A 93 -9.57 7.76 5.20
C ILE A 93 -9.98 6.55 4.36
N PRO A 94 -10.01 6.64 3.02
CA PRO A 94 -10.48 5.56 2.16
C PRO A 94 -9.44 4.43 2.01
N ILE A 95 -9.00 3.90 3.15
CA ILE A 95 -8.03 2.81 3.25
C ILE A 95 -8.64 1.67 4.04
N VAL A 96 -8.43 0.45 3.57
CA VAL A 96 -8.73 -0.76 4.33
C VAL A 96 -7.45 -1.57 4.47
N CYS A 97 -7.10 -1.95 5.69
CA CYS A 97 -5.93 -2.75 6.00
C CYS A 97 -6.34 -3.93 6.86
N TRP A 98 -5.91 -5.13 6.50
CA TRP A 98 -6.26 -6.36 7.21
C TRP A 98 -5.12 -7.36 7.23
N GLY A 99 -5.17 -8.25 8.22
CA GLY A 99 -4.35 -9.43 8.37
C GLY A 99 -5.19 -10.69 8.51
N LEU A 100 -4.58 -11.85 8.56
CA LEU A 100 -5.27 -13.07 9.03
C LEU A 100 -5.34 -13.02 10.56
N LYS A 101 -6.45 -13.50 11.11
CA LYS A 101 -6.57 -13.73 12.57
C LYS A 101 -5.65 -14.85 12.99
N ASP A 102 -5.15 -14.81 14.22
CA ASP A 102 -4.29 -15.87 14.79
C ASP A 102 -5.02 -17.22 14.90
N ASP A 103 -6.34 -17.19 15.08
CA ASP A 103 -7.21 -18.35 15.18
C ASP A 103 -7.89 -18.74 13.85
N ALA A 104 -7.50 -18.12 12.72
CA ALA A 104 -8.04 -18.47 11.42
C ALA A 104 -7.64 -19.90 11.00
N ASP A 105 -8.63 -20.78 10.84
CA ASP A 105 -8.41 -22.18 10.41
C ASP A 105 -8.16 -22.25 8.88
N VAL A 106 -6.99 -21.72 8.46
CA VAL A 106 -6.54 -21.74 7.07
C VAL A 106 -5.06 -22.15 7.00
N GLU A 107 -4.68 -22.90 5.96
CA GLU A 107 -3.28 -23.33 5.74
C GLU A 107 -2.53 -22.45 4.72
N TRP A 108 -3.19 -21.46 4.16
CA TRP A 108 -2.60 -20.51 3.22
C TRP A 108 -2.31 -19.17 3.90
N SER A 109 -1.38 -18.43 3.35
CA SER A 109 -0.96 -17.11 3.79
C SER A 109 -1.59 -16.00 2.94
N LEU A 110 -1.51 -14.73 3.41
CA LEU A 110 -1.89 -13.58 2.60
C LEU A 110 -1.03 -13.43 1.33
N TYR A 111 0.18 -13.98 1.30
CA TYR A 111 1.00 -14.03 0.09
C TYR A 111 0.37 -14.93 -0.95
N ASP A 112 -0.13 -16.10 -0.55
CA ASP A 112 -0.82 -17.05 -1.44
C ASP A 112 -2.09 -16.40 -2.00
N LEU A 113 -2.87 -15.72 -1.17
CA LEU A 113 -4.06 -14.98 -1.62
C LEU A 113 -3.68 -13.84 -2.58
N SER A 114 -2.59 -13.12 -2.31
CA SER A 114 -2.09 -12.07 -3.21
C SER A 114 -1.74 -12.62 -4.59
N ASP A 115 -1.04 -13.77 -4.64
CA ASP A 115 -0.66 -14.42 -5.90
C ASP A 115 -1.89 -14.94 -6.66
N ARG A 116 -2.87 -15.50 -5.97
CA ARG A 116 -4.14 -15.94 -6.58
C ARG A 116 -4.93 -14.76 -7.15
N LEU A 117 -5.06 -13.68 -6.40
CA LEU A 117 -5.72 -12.45 -6.85
C LEU A 117 -5.03 -11.85 -8.08
N ARG A 118 -3.70 -11.95 -8.15
CA ARG A 118 -2.94 -11.51 -9.32
C ARG A 118 -3.33 -12.27 -10.59
N MET A 119 -3.59 -13.57 -10.48
CA MET A 119 -4.07 -14.39 -11.62
C MET A 119 -5.46 -13.95 -12.10
N SER A 120 -6.27 -13.40 -11.20
CA SER A 120 -7.57 -12.78 -11.51
C SER A 120 -7.48 -11.29 -11.91
N GLY A 121 -6.25 -10.74 -12.07
CA GLY A 121 -5.98 -9.38 -12.52
C GLY A 121 -5.93 -8.33 -11.42
N TRP A 122 -5.95 -8.72 -10.13
CA TRP A 122 -5.89 -7.81 -9.00
C TRP A 122 -4.48 -7.73 -8.42
N LEU A 123 -4.01 -6.51 -8.17
CA LEU A 123 -2.75 -6.27 -7.46
C LEU A 123 -3.06 -5.82 -6.02
N VAL A 124 -3.19 -6.79 -5.12
CA VAL A 124 -3.37 -6.58 -3.68
C VAL A 124 -2.18 -7.20 -2.96
N PRO A 125 -1.06 -6.47 -2.84
CA PRO A 125 0.17 -7.03 -2.29
C PRO A 125 0.05 -7.32 -0.79
N ALA A 126 0.63 -8.43 -0.37
CA ALA A 126 0.87 -8.74 1.04
C ALA A 126 2.29 -8.29 1.42
N TYR A 127 2.45 -7.75 2.63
CA TYR A 127 3.75 -7.30 3.15
C TYR A 127 3.74 -7.29 4.69
N PRO A 128 4.92 -7.40 5.33
CA PRO A 128 5.01 -7.33 6.77
C PRO A 128 4.79 -5.90 7.28
N MET A 129 4.26 -5.78 8.48
CA MET A 129 4.15 -4.50 9.20
C MET A 129 5.54 -3.91 9.49
N PRO A 130 5.65 -2.61 9.82
CA PRO A 130 6.91 -1.95 10.17
C PRO A 130 7.63 -2.56 11.37
N ALA A 131 8.76 -1.95 11.75
CA ALA A 131 9.55 -2.35 12.92
C ALA A 131 8.65 -2.55 14.16
N ASP A 132 8.98 -3.54 14.99
CA ASP A 132 8.26 -4.03 16.18
C ASP A 132 6.97 -4.82 15.90
N MET A 133 6.50 -4.91 14.65
CA MET A 133 5.35 -5.72 14.23
C MET A 133 5.61 -6.54 12.95
N GLN A 134 6.87 -6.88 12.69
CA GLN A 134 7.29 -7.53 11.44
C GLN A 134 6.75 -8.95 11.25
N ASP A 135 6.34 -9.61 12.33
CA ASP A 135 5.72 -10.94 12.28
C ASP A 135 4.26 -10.88 11.76
N THR A 136 3.65 -9.68 11.73
CA THR A 136 2.31 -9.47 11.23
C THR A 136 2.33 -9.14 9.75
N THR A 137 1.76 -10.01 8.93
CA THR A 137 1.57 -9.78 7.49
C THR A 137 0.22 -9.15 7.23
N VAL A 138 0.18 -8.13 6.40
CA VAL A 138 -1.06 -7.42 6.04
C VAL A 138 -1.22 -7.26 4.53
N GLN A 139 -2.46 -7.08 4.11
CA GLN A 139 -2.85 -6.54 2.81
C GLN A 139 -3.54 -5.20 3.01
N ARG A 140 -3.43 -4.31 2.03
CA ARG A 140 -4.03 -2.98 2.07
C ARG A 140 -4.59 -2.57 0.71
N VAL A 141 -5.81 -2.04 0.73
CA VAL A 141 -6.44 -1.39 -0.42
C VAL A 141 -6.68 0.08 -0.12
N VAL A 142 -6.34 0.94 -1.07
CA VAL A 142 -6.68 2.37 -1.06
C VAL A 142 -7.74 2.58 -2.12
N ALA A 143 -8.95 2.94 -1.69
CA ALA A 143 -10.04 3.24 -2.62
C ALA A 143 -9.80 4.62 -3.23
N ARG A 144 -9.43 4.63 -4.52
CA ARG A 144 -9.22 5.85 -5.30
C ARG A 144 -10.49 6.24 -6.07
N ALA A 145 -10.49 7.44 -6.64
CA ALA A 145 -11.65 7.95 -7.39
C ALA A 145 -12.06 7.07 -8.60
N ASP A 146 -11.14 6.31 -9.13
CA ASP A 146 -11.34 5.38 -10.26
C ASP A 146 -11.73 3.94 -9.80
N PHE A 147 -11.69 3.66 -8.50
CA PHE A 147 -12.13 2.39 -7.94
C PHE A 147 -13.63 2.45 -7.61
N SER A 148 -14.47 2.00 -8.54
CA SER A 148 -15.92 2.07 -8.40
C SER A 148 -16.46 1.00 -7.44
N MET A 149 -17.71 1.18 -6.98
CA MET A 149 -18.40 0.17 -6.18
C MET A 149 -18.51 -1.18 -6.91
N GLN A 150 -18.77 -1.17 -8.23
CA GLN A 150 -18.84 -2.40 -9.04
C GLN A 150 -17.50 -3.13 -9.08
N LEU A 151 -16.38 -2.39 -9.18
CA LEU A 151 -15.03 -3.00 -9.11
C LEU A 151 -14.76 -3.56 -7.71
N CYS A 152 -15.22 -2.90 -6.66
CA CYS A 152 -15.08 -3.39 -5.30
C CYS A 152 -15.88 -4.69 -5.08
N ILE A 153 -17.14 -4.74 -5.52
CA ILE A 153 -17.96 -5.95 -5.47
C ILE A 153 -17.25 -7.09 -6.20
N LYS A 154 -16.73 -6.81 -7.39
CA LYS A 154 -15.99 -7.81 -8.18
C LYS A 154 -14.72 -8.30 -7.47
N LEU A 155 -13.97 -7.40 -6.83
CA LEU A 155 -12.82 -7.78 -6.01
C LEU A 155 -13.23 -8.73 -4.88
N VAL A 156 -14.31 -8.43 -4.15
CA VAL A 156 -14.84 -9.25 -3.07
C VAL A 156 -15.25 -10.64 -3.57
N GLU A 157 -15.94 -10.72 -4.69
CA GLU A 157 -16.33 -11.99 -5.32
C GLU A 157 -15.10 -12.83 -5.69
N ASP A 158 -14.10 -12.19 -6.33
CA ASP A 158 -12.87 -12.87 -6.71
C ASP A 158 -12.06 -13.30 -5.48
N MET A 159 -12.03 -12.50 -4.40
CA MET A 159 -11.42 -12.90 -3.13
C MET A 159 -12.09 -14.16 -2.56
N LYS A 160 -13.41 -14.17 -2.45
CA LYS A 160 -14.16 -15.34 -1.96
C LYS A 160 -13.88 -16.59 -2.80
N LYS A 161 -13.87 -16.45 -4.13
CA LYS A 161 -13.55 -17.54 -5.06
C LYS A 161 -12.12 -18.05 -4.91
N GLU A 162 -11.13 -17.15 -4.80
CA GLU A 162 -9.74 -17.55 -4.69
C GLU A 162 -9.42 -18.16 -3.32
N MET A 163 -10.05 -17.70 -2.23
CA MET A 163 -9.98 -18.34 -0.92
C MET A 163 -10.56 -19.76 -0.95
N ASP A 164 -11.71 -19.95 -1.59
CA ASP A 164 -12.28 -21.30 -1.79
C ASP A 164 -11.33 -22.23 -2.57
N THR A 165 -10.64 -21.68 -3.55
CA THR A 165 -9.65 -22.43 -4.33
C THR A 165 -8.43 -22.83 -3.47
N LEU A 166 -7.94 -21.90 -2.64
CA LEU A 166 -6.84 -22.18 -1.70
C LEU A 166 -7.25 -23.21 -0.66
N ASN A 167 -8.44 -23.11 -0.11
CA ASN A 167 -8.97 -24.09 0.86
C ASN A 167 -9.12 -25.49 0.24
N LYS A 168 -9.52 -25.59 -1.03
CA LYS A 168 -9.63 -26.88 -1.74
C LYS A 168 -8.28 -27.48 -2.10
N ALA A 169 -7.26 -26.68 -2.39
CA ALA A 169 -5.90 -27.13 -2.68
C ALA A 169 -5.28 -27.90 -1.49
N LYS A 170 -5.71 -27.60 -0.27
CA LYS A 170 -5.37 -28.34 0.95
C LYS A 170 -5.58 -29.85 0.84
N PHE A 171 -6.62 -30.29 0.14
CA PHE A 171 -6.94 -31.73 -0.01
C PHE A 171 -6.07 -32.47 -1.04
N VAL A 172 -5.38 -31.74 -1.92
CA VAL A 172 -4.53 -32.33 -2.96
C VAL A 172 -3.08 -32.48 -2.51
N THR A 173 -2.63 -31.62 -1.59
CA THR A 173 -1.23 -31.57 -1.12
C THR A 173 -0.95 -32.37 0.15
N GLY A 174 -1.94 -33.05 0.72
CA GLY A 174 -1.81 -33.86 1.95
C GLY A 174 -0.78 -35.02 1.89
N ASN A 175 -0.02 -35.16 0.78
CA ASN A 175 1.01 -36.18 0.61
C ASN A 175 2.30 -35.70 -0.07
N THR A 176 2.54 -34.42 -0.20
CA THR A 176 3.83 -33.95 -0.75
C THR A 176 4.43 -32.89 0.15
N GLN A 177 5.41 -33.26 0.94
CA GLN A 177 6.43 -32.36 1.48
C GLN A 177 7.21 -31.78 0.29
N GLY A 178 6.69 -30.69 -0.27
CA GLY A 178 7.32 -29.98 -1.37
C GLY A 178 6.63 -28.63 -1.51
N VAL A 179 7.14 -27.64 -0.78
CA VAL A 179 6.77 -26.26 -0.96
C VAL A 179 7.07 -25.87 -2.41
N ILE A 180 6.05 -25.79 -3.24
CA ILE A 180 6.17 -25.09 -4.52
C ILE A 180 6.21 -23.60 -4.17
N GLN A 181 7.40 -23.06 -3.98
CA GLN A 181 7.62 -21.62 -3.95
C GLN A 181 7.39 -21.06 -5.37
N THR A 182 6.15 -20.81 -5.72
CA THR A 182 5.80 -19.99 -6.89
C THR A 182 5.62 -18.52 -6.46
N GLY A 183 6.51 -18.02 -5.64
CA GLY A 183 6.52 -16.63 -5.23
C GLY A 183 7.45 -15.81 -6.09
N PHE A 184 6.95 -14.77 -6.70
CA PHE A 184 7.78 -13.65 -7.17
C PHE A 184 8.49 -13.05 -5.95
N ASN A 185 9.82 -13.16 -5.93
CA ASN A 185 10.66 -12.72 -4.83
C ASN A 185 10.63 -11.17 -4.75
N HIS A 186 9.65 -10.63 -4.05
CA HIS A 186 9.67 -9.23 -3.62
C HIS A 186 10.66 -9.17 -2.46
N GLY A 187 11.92 -8.84 -2.74
CA GLY A 187 13.07 -8.51 -1.88
C GLY A 187 12.94 -8.44 -0.35
N GLY A 188 12.04 -9.19 0.26
CA GLY A 188 11.92 -9.42 1.68
C GLY A 188 12.60 -10.75 2.02
N ARG A 189 13.52 -10.75 2.93
CA ARG A 189 14.19 -11.96 3.45
C ARG A 189 13.12 -12.95 3.87
N SER A 190 13.13 -14.14 3.25
CA SER A 190 12.27 -15.23 3.64
C SER A 190 12.52 -15.60 5.11
N ALA A 191 11.45 -15.89 5.85
CA ALA A 191 11.47 -16.32 7.25
C ALA A 191 12.07 -17.73 7.46
N VAL A 192 12.96 -18.19 6.60
CA VAL A 192 13.58 -19.54 6.62
C VAL A 192 15.00 -19.52 7.19
N ASP A 193 15.43 -18.48 7.87
CA ASP A 193 16.75 -18.49 8.52
C ASP A 193 16.66 -18.38 10.05
N LYS A 194 15.83 -19.24 10.66
CA LYS A 194 15.92 -19.55 12.09
C LYS A 194 16.44 -20.97 12.25
N GLY A 195 17.76 -21.12 12.25
CA GLY A 195 18.36 -22.33 12.76
C GLY A 195 19.56 -22.88 12.04
N GLU A 196 20.67 -22.16 12.05
CA GLU A 196 21.99 -22.81 12.16
C GLU A 196 23.01 -21.76 12.66
N LYS A 197 23.31 -21.83 13.94
CA LYS A 197 24.52 -21.22 14.50
C LYS A 197 25.72 -22.01 13.97
N VAL A 198 26.35 -21.48 12.91
CA VAL A 198 27.68 -21.95 12.51
C VAL A 198 28.67 -21.49 13.55
N GLN A 199 29.13 -22.43 14.38
CA GLN A 199 30.30 -22.28 15.23
C GLN A 199 31.53 -22.19 14.31
N THR A 200 32.02 -21.01 14.04
CA THR A 200 33.36 -20.82 13.50
C THR A 200 34.39 -21.08 14.61
N LYS A 201 34.97 -22.29 14.61
CA LYS A 201 36.18 -22.59 15.36
C LYS A 201 37.34 -21.75 14.81
N ALA A 202 37.79 -20.80 15.59
CA ALA A 202 39.11 -20.18 15.39
C ALA A 202 40.18 -21.26 15.52
N LYS A 203 40.90 -21.56 14.45
CA LYS A 203 42.19 -22.26 14.51
C LYS A 203 43.26 -21.22 14.70
N SER A 204 43.79 -21.17 15.91
CA SER A 204 45.13 -20.61 16.19
C SER A 204 46.16 -21.45 15.44
N ASN A 205 46.99 -20.84 14.64
CA ASN A 205 48.28 -21.39 14.28
C ASN A 205 49.39 -20.36 14.59
N GLN A 206 50.37 -20.90 15.23
CA GLN A 206 51.64 -20.35 15.65
C GLN A 206 52.36 -19.56 14.52
#